data_82aabf424f1b8dbab2e898b3bdda96f1
#
_entry.id   82aabf424f1b8dbab2e898b3bdda96f1
#
_cell.length_a   1.000
_cell.length_b   1.000
_cell.length_c   1.000
_cell.angle_alpha   90.00
_cell.angle_beta   90.00
_cell.angle_gamma   90.00
#
_symmetry.space_group_name_H-M   'P 1'
#
loop_
_entity.id
_entity.type
_entity.pdbx_description
1 polymer ?
#
loop_
_entity_poly.entity_id
_entity_poly.type
_entity_poly.pdbx_seq_one_letter_code
_entity_poly.pdbx_strand_id
1 'polypeptide(L)'
;MTEGAVIHTHATYSVLWSCVPGLNPDNCVPDHTPYLRMKLGDCGLIRYEKPGSQALFDAFAEGCGSKYGWILARHGLVTGGKDLMEAFGRSEELEESCKVAWMLRSAGIVV
;
A
#
# COMPACT_ATOMS: atom_id res chain seq x y z
N MET A 1 9.28 -1.48 -13.38
CA MET A 1 10.20 -0.36 -13.13
C MET A 1 11.61 -0.89 -13.26
N THR A 2 12.33 -0.43 -14.25
CA THR A 2 13.68 -0.93 -14.56
C THR A 2 14.78 -0.12 -13.90
N GLU A 3 14.50 1.14 -13.59
CA GLU A 3 15.43 2.04 -12.92
C GLU A 3 14.66 2.87 -11.92
N GLY A 4 15.29 3.17 -10.79
CA GLY A 4 14.65 3.97 -9.77
C GLY A 4 14.93 3.48 -8.37
N ALA A 5 13.99 3.76 -7.48
CA ALA A 5 14.09 3.42 -6.06
C ALA A 5 12.82 2.70 -5.58
N VAL A 6 13.00 1.85 -4.59
CA VAL A 6 11.91 1.14 -3.92
C VAL A 6 12.07 1.34 -2.42
N ILE A 7 10.97 1.64 -1.74
CA ILE A 7 10.92 1.75 -0.28
C ILE A 7 9.98 0.67 0.24
N HIS A 8 10.42 -0.03 1.27
CA HIS A 8 9.61 -0.97 2.02
C HIS A 8 9.72 -0.66 3.50
N THR A 9 8.58 -0.48 4.16
CA THR A 9 8.53 -0.23 5.60
C THR A 9 7.41 -1.05 6.24
N HIS A 10 7.54 -1.32 7.53
CA HIS A 10 6.50 -1.98 8.34
C HIS A 10 5.58 -0.91 8.96
N ALA A 11 5.02 -0.05 8.12
CA ALA A 11 4.25 1.11 8.55
C ALA A 11 2.95 0.71 9.24
N THR A 12 2.70 1.32 10.39
CA THR A 12 1.62 0.95 11.31
C THR A 12 0.22 0.98 10.68
N TYR A 13 -0.13 2.09 10.03
CA TYR A 13 -1.49 2.25 9.52
C TYR A 13 -1.73 1.45 8.24
N SER A 14 -0.70 1.24 7.44
CA SER A 14 -0.78 0.32 6.29
C SER A 14 -1.05 -1.11 6.75
N VAL A 15 -0.37 -1.54 7.80
CA VAL A 15 -0.61 -2.87 8.40
C VAL A 15 -2.02 -2.97 8.95
N LEU A 16 -2.45 -2.00 9.76
CA LEU A 16 -3.80 -1.99 10.33
C LEU A 16 -4.88 -2.03 9.25
N TRP A 17 -4.75 -1.16 8.25
CA TRP A 17 -5.72 -1.10 7.17
C TRP A 17 -5.80 -2.43 6.41
N SER A 18 -4.68 -3.09 6.18
CA SER A 18 -4.64 -4.38 5.47
C SER A 18 -5.41 -5.51 6.19
N CYS A 19 -5.69 -5.34 7.49
CA CYS A 19 -6.46 -6.31 8.26
C CYS A 19 -7.97 -6.17 8.05
N VAL A 20 -8.43 -5.11 7.40
CA VAL A 20 -9.86 -4.92 7.09
C VAL A 20 -10.31 -5.96 6.08
N PRO A 21 -11.40 -6.70 6.35
CA PRO A 21 -11.86 -7.72 5.40
C PRO A 21 -12.51 -7.10 4.17
N GLY A 22 -12.44 -7.82 3.05
CA GLY A 22 -13.16 -7.46 1.84
C GLY A 22 -12.54 -6.34 1.01
N LEU A 23 -11.28 -6.01 1.24
CA LEU A 23 -10.60 -5.00 0.43
C LEU A 23 -10.39 -5.49 -1.01
N ASN A 24 -10.54 -4.56 -1.96
CA ASN A 24 -10.25 -4.86 -3.36
C ASN A 24 -8.72 -4.95 -3.57
N PRO A 25 -8.18 -6.10 -4.00
CA PRO A 25 -6.73 -6.25 -4.16
C PRO A 25 -6.14 -5.37 -5.28
N ASP A 26 -6.95 -4.91 -6.21
CA ASP A 26 -6.49 -4.03 -7.29
C ASP A 26 -6.40 -2.57 -6.87
N ASN A 27 -7.15 -2.18 -5.84
CA ASN A 27 -7.12 -0.83 -5.28
C ASN A 27 -7.70 -0.86 -3.86
N CYS A 28 -6.84 -1.06 -2.89
CA CYS A 28 -7.27 -1.41 -1.53
C CYS A 28 -7.45 -0.22 -0.59
N VAL A 29 -7.06 0.99 -0.99
CA VAL A 29 -7.18 2.18 -0.12
C VAL A 29 -8.21 3.14 -0.71
N PRO A 30 -9.22 3.55 0.09
CA PRO A 30 -10.28 4.44 -0.42
C PRO A 30 -9.82 5.89 -0.60
N ASP A 31 -10.56 6.61 -1.44
CA ASP A 31 -10.30 8.02 -1.79
C ASP A 31 -10.97 8.97 -0.81
N HIS A 32 -10.55 8.99 0.44
CA HIS A 32 -11.06 9.99 1.40
C HIS A 32 -10.44 11.36 1.19
N THR A 33 -9.26 11.40 0.57
CA THR A 33 -8.62 12.61 0.08
C THR A 33 -8.14 12.37 -1.35
N PRO A 34 -7.87 13.43 -2.14
CA PRO A 34 -7.43 13.23 -3.53
C PRO A 34 -5.94 12.86 -3.66
N TYR A 35 -5.17 12.98 -2.58
CA TYR A 35 -3.70 13.00 -2.68
C TYR A 35 -3.09 11.66 -3.04
N LEU A 36 -3.67 10.55 -2.58
CA LEU A 36 -3.13 9.22 -2.91
C LEU A 36 -3.19 8.95 -4.41
N ARG A 37 -4.34 9.24 -5.03
CA ARG A 37 -4.49 9.04 -6.49
C ARG A 37 -3.57 9.94 -7.28
N MET A 38 -3.33 11.17 -6.82
CA MET A 38 -2.43 12.11 -7.48
C MET A 38 -0.98 11.64 -7.45
N LYS A 39 -0.54 11.06 -6.33
CA LYS A 39 0.87 10.66 -6.15
C LYS A 39 1.17 9.23 -6.59
N LEU A 40 0.23 8.32 -6.36
CA LEU A 40 0.50 6.89 -6.47
C LEU A 40 -0.41 6.19 -7.47
N GLY A 41 -1.63 6.67 -7.65
CA GLY A 41 -2.65 5.94 -8.39
C GLY A 41 -3.25 4.83 -7.54
N ASP A 42 -3.61 3.71 -8.17
CA ASP A 42 -4.18 2.57 -7.47
C ASP A 42 -3.13 1.86 -6.61
N CYS A 43 -3.53 1.46 -5.42
CA CYS A 43 -2.69 0.73 -4.49
C CYS A 43 -3.08 -0.75 -4.46
N GLY A 44 -2.14 -1.63 -4.79
CA GLY A 44 -2.38 -3.07 -4.75
C GLY A 44 -2.34 -3.63 -3.35
N LEU A 45 -3.08 -4.72 -3.12
CA LEU A 45 -2.98 -5.50 -1.90
C LEU A 45 -2.45 -6.88 -2.25
N ILE A 46 -1.30 -7.22 -1.66
CA ILE A 46 -0.68 -8.54 -1.84
C ILE A 46 -1.08 -9.41 -0.66
N ARG A 47 -1.57 -10.61 -0.95
CA ARG A 47 -2.00 -11.55 0.10
C ARG A 47 -0.88 -11.86 1.08
N TYR A 48 -1.24 -12.17 2.31
CA TYR A 48 -0.25 -12.52 3.32
C TYR A 48 0.48 -13.81 2.97
N GLU A 49 1.81 -13.74 3.02
CA GLU A 49 2.71 -14.88 3.03
C GLU A 49 3.83 -14.58 4.02
N LYS A 50 4.49 -15.60 4.50
CA LYS A 50 5.55 -15.42 5.51
C LYS A 50 6.64 -14.47 4.98
N PRO A 51 7.03 -13.45 5.76
CA PRO A 51 8.12 -12.55 5.36
C PRO A 51 9.40 -13.30 4.97
N GLY A 52 9.99 -12.90 3.84
CA GLY A 52 11.21 -13.50 3.32
C GLY A 52 11.02 -14.85 2.62
N SER A 53 9.79 -15.35 2.51
CA SER A 53 9.53 -16.63 1.85
C SER A 53 9.43 -16.50 0.34
N GLN A 54 9.68 -17.60 -0.36
CA GLN A 54 9.46 -17.67 -1.80
C GLN A 54 7.97 -17.44 -2.14
N ALA A 55 7.07 -17.91 -1.26
CA ALA A 55 5.64 -17.72 -1.44
C ALA A 55 5.26 -16.23 -1.47
N LEU A 56 5.93 -15.39 -0.67
CA LEU A 56 5.71 -13.94 -0.70
C LEU A 56 6.21 -13.34 -2.02
N PHE A 57 7.38 -13.74 -2.48
CA PHE A 57 7.91 -13.26 -3.76
C PHE A 57 6.99 -13.63 -4.92
N ASP A 58 6.47 -14.86 -4.91
CA ASP A 58 5.54 -15.34 -5.93
C ASP A 58 4.22 -14.57 -5.88
N ALA A 59 3.69 -14.33 -4.68
CA ALA A 59 2.46 -13.55 -4.49
C ALA A 59 2.63 -12.12 -5.01
N PHE A 60 3.76 -11.49 -4.74
CA PHE A 60 4.06 -10.16 -5.25
C PHE A 60 4.15 -10.16 -6.78
N ALA A 61 4.89 -11.10 -7.35
CA ALA A 61 5.04 -11.21 -8.79
C ALA A 61 3.70 -11.40 -9.51
N GLU A 62 2.79 -12.20 -8.93
CA GLU A 62 1.46 -12.43 -9.49
C GLU A 62 0.55 -11.21 -9.38
N GLY A 63 0.64 -10.45 -8.30
CA GLY A 63 -0.32 -9.40 -7.96
C GLY A 63 0.16 -7.96 -8.18
N CYS A 64 1.43 -7.73 -8.46
CA CYS A 64 1.97 -6.37 -8.49
C CYS A 64 1.46 -5.53 -9.66
N GLY A 65 1.22 -6.14 -10.83
CA GLY A 65 0.81 -5.39 -12.02
C GLY A 65 1.78 -4.26 -12.35
N SER A 66 1.25 -3.16 -12.87
CA SER A 66 2.03 -1.98 -13.24
C SER A 66 1.79 -0.80 -12.29
N LYS A 67 1.59 -1.08 -11.02
CA LYS A 67 1.36 -0.07 -9.98
C LYS A 67 2.67 0.49 -9.44
N TYR A 68 2.56 1.56 -8.64
CA TYR A 68 3.70 2.21 -7.98
C TYR A 68 3.67 2.05 -6.46
N GLY A 69 2.64 1.40 -5.94
CA GLY A 69 2.53 1.15 -4.51
C GLY A 69 1.64 -0.04 -4.20
N TRP A 70 2.01 -0.73 -3.13
CA TRP A 70 1.31 -1.92 -2.65
C TRP A 70 1.34 -1.97 -1.14
N ILE A 71 0.32 -2.61 -0.57
CA ILE A 71 0.35 -3.05 0.81
C ILE A 71 0.55 -4.56 0.80
N LEU A 72 1.56 -5.02 1.52
CA LEU A 72 1.72 -6.44 1.82
C LEU A 72 0.87 -6.72 3.06
N ALA A 73 -0.18 -7.53 2.91
CA ALA A 73 -1.14 -7.76 3.99
C ALA A 73 -0.44 -8.19 5.29
N ARG A 74 -0.75 -7.50 6.38
CA ARG A 74 -0.21 -7.72 7.73
C ARG A 74 1.32 -7.65 7.81
N HIS A 75 1.96 -6.90 6.90
CA HIS A 75 3.41 -6.82 6.84
C HIS A 75 3.90 -5.36 6.73
N GLY A 76 3.40 -4.61 5.77
CA GLY A 76 3.85 -3.24 5.53
C GLY A 76 3.49 -2.75 4.15
N LEU A 77 4.16 -1.68 3.73
CA LEU A 77 3.98 -1.10 2.41
C LEU A 77 5.23 -1.26 1.54
N VAL A 78 5.02 -1.18 0.24
CA VAL A 78 6.09 -1.09 -0.77
C VAL A 78 5.71 0.03 -1.74
N THR A 79 6.62 0.93 -2.01
CA THR A 79 6.42 1.97 -3.03
C THR A 79 7.64 2.07 -3.93
N GLY A 80 7.40 2.43 -5.19
CA GLY A 80 8.45 2.66 -6.15
C GLY A 80 8.38 4.06 -6.74
N GLY A 81 9.47 4.52 -7.31
CA GLY A 81 9.55 5.80 -7.98
C GLY A 81 10.80 5.88 -8.85
N LYS A 82 10.88 6.94 -9.66
CA LYS A 82 12.05 7.18 -10.52
C LYS A 82 13.32 7.44 -9.71
N ASP A 83 13.16 7.93 -8.48
CA ASP A 83 14.23 8.19 -7.52
C ASP A 83 13.72 7.97 -6.09
N LEU A 84 14.62 8.11 -5.12
CA LEU A 84 14.31 7.89 -3.72
C LEU A 84 13.26 8.87 -3.20
N MET A 85 13.33 10.13 -3.60
CA MET A 85 12.40 11.17 -3.14
C MET A 85 10.97 10.90 -3.64
N GLU A 86 10.80 10.44 -4.87
CA GLU A 86 9.50 10.08 -5.39
C GLU A 86 8.92 8.87 -4.67
N ALA A 87 9.73 7.82 -4.47
CA ALA A 87 9.32 6.64 -3.72
C ALA A 87 8.96 6.99 -2.27
N PHE A 88 9.72 7.87 -1.64
CA PHE A 88 9.47 8.35 -0.28
C PHE A 88 8.15 9.12 -0.18
N GLY A 89 7.91 10.06 -1.09
CA GLY A 89 6.65 10.82 -1.12
C GLY A 89 5.43 9.92 -1.28
N ARG A 90 5.52 8.89 -2.12
CA ARG A 90 4.48 7.88 -2.28
C ARG A 90 4.27 7.07 -1.00
N SER A 91 5.37 6.71 -0.33
CA SER A 91 5.32 5.99 0.94
C SER A 91 4.62 6.80 2.03
N GLU A 92 4.97 8.08 2.17
CA GLU A 92 4.32 8.97 3.13
C GLU A 92 2.82 9.12 2.85
N GLU A 93 2.44 9.33 1.59
CA GLU A 93 1.04 9.51 1.23
C GLU A 93 0.24 8.22 1.43
N LEU A 94 0.82 7.08 1.12
CA LEU A 94 0.14 5.79 1.34
C LEU A 94 -0.13 5.57 2.82
N GLU A 95 0.86 5.80 3.68
CA GLU A 95 0.68 5.64 5.12
C GLU A 95 -0.34 6.65 5.67
N GLU A 96 -0.30 7.91 5.25
CA GLU A 96 -1.24 8.93 5.68
C GLU A 96 -2.67 8.61 5.24
N SER A 97 -2.84 8.12 4.03
CA SER A 97 -4.16 7.74 3.51
C SER A 97 -4.74 6.52 4.26
N CYS A 98 -3.90 5.57 4.63
CA CYS A 98 -4.30 4.44 5.48
C CYS A 98 -4.68 4.92 6.87
N LYS A 99 -3.96 5.88 7.43
CA LYS A 99 -4.28 6.48 8.72
C LYS A 99 -5.66 7.14 8.69
N VAL A 100 -5.94 7.95 7.69
CA VAL A 100 -7.25 8.60 7.53
C VAL A 100 -8.35 7.54 7.44
N ALA A 101 -8.18 6.55 6.57
CA ALA A 101 -9.16 5.48 6.39
C ALA A 101 -9.41 4.71 7.69
N TRP A 102 -8.34 4.36 8.41
CA TRP A 102 -8.43 3.61 9.67
C TRP A 102 -9.12 4.43 10.75
N MET A 103 -8.77 5.71 10.90
CA MET A 103 -9.35 6.56 11.91
C MET A 103 -10.83 6.82 11.68
N LEU A 104 -11.24 7.05 10.44
CA LEU A 104 -12.66 7.19 10.09
C LEU A 104 -13.44 5.91 10.41
N ARG A 105 -12.91 4.76 10.02
CA ARG A 105 -13.52 3.47 10.28
C ARG A 105 -13.63 3.20 11.80
N SER A 106 -12.57 3.46 12.55
CA SER A 106 -12.51 3.23 13.99
C SER A 106 -13.49 4.13 14.74
N ALA A 107 -13.75 5.33 14.25
CA ALA A 107 -14.72 6.28 14.82
C ALA A 107 -16.15 5.99 14.37
N GLY A 108 -16.38 5.01 13.49
CA GLY A 108 -17.69 4.71 12.93
C GLY A 108 -18.20 5.75 11.94
N ILE A 109 -17.31 6.55 11.37
CA ILE A 109 -17.66 7.56 10.39
C ILE A 109 -17.68 6.94 8.99
N VAL A 110 -18.81 7.12 8.29
CA VAL A 110 -18.98 6.69 6.90
C VAL A 110 -18.88 7.91 6.00
N VAL A 111 -17.99 7.81 5.03
CA VAL A 111 -17.74 8.91 4.09
C VAL A 111 -18.10 8.47 2.67
#